data_154ae411c9b8d6d0fa7859d52a1e8ff5
#
_entry.id   154ae411c9b8d6d0fa7859d52a1e8ff5
#
_cell.length_a   1.000
_cell.length_b   1.000
_cell.length_c   1.000
_cell.angle_alpha   90.00
_cell.angle_beta   90.00
_cell.angle_gamma   90.00
#
_symmetry.space_group_name_H-M   'P 1'
#
loop_
_entity.id
_entity.type
_entity.pdbx_description
1 polymer ?
#
loop_
_entity_poly.entity_id
_entity_poly.type
_entity_poly.pdbx_seq_one_letter_code
_entity_poly.pdbx_strand_id
1 'polypeptide(L)' 'MEVGKKILKYIDEMNISQIDLCARTNIAPSKMNLSLNGKRRLTFPEYQAICWALGVGVDKFLEPRPLETASA' A
#
# COMPACT_ATOMS: atom_id res chain seq x y z
N MET A 1 -8.32 4.73 -0.21
CA MET A 1 -7.66 4.06 0.92
C MET A 1 -6.43 4.85 1.32
N GLU A 2 -6.30 5.10 2.58
CA GLU A 2 -5.18 5.90 3.07
C GLU A 2 -4.07 5.01 3.60
N VAL A 3 -3.62 4.10 2.76
CA VAL A 3 -2.56 3.16 3.14
C VAL A 3 -1.22 3.51 2.53
N GLY A 4 -1.19 4.52 1.65
CA GLY A 4 0.03 4.84 0.93
C GLY A 4 1.21 5.16 1.83
N LYS A 5 0.97 5.98 2.85
CA LYS A 5 2.05 6.35 3.78
C LYS A 5 2.53 5.18 4.60
N LYS A 6 1.63 4.25 4.93
CA LYS A 6 2.01 3.04 5.65
C LYS A 6 2.88 2.15 4.77
N ILE A 7 2.55 2.06 3.49
CA ILE A 7 3.35 1.31 2.53
C ILE A 7 4.73 1.94 2.39
N LEU A 8 4.77 3.27 2.27
CA LEU A 8 6.04 3.98 2.15
C LEU A 8 6.95 3.69 3.36
N LYS A 9 6.39 3.77 4.56
CA LYS A 9 7.14 3.48 5.76
C LYS A 9 7.67 2.04 5.75
N TYR A 10 6.85 1.11 5.32
CA TYR A 10 7.24 -0.30 5.27
C TYR A 10 8.39 -0.52 4.30
N ILE A 11 8.30 0.02 3.07
CA ILE A 11 9.36 -0.20 2.09
C ILE A 11 10.64 0.51 2.50
N ASP A 12 10.55 1.65 3.19
CA ASP A 12 11.73 2.32 3.73
C ASP A 12 12.40 1.45 4.79
N GLU A 13 11.62 0.89 5.69
CA GLU A 13 12.16 0.04 6.76
C GLU A 13 12.77 -1.24 6.22
N MET A 14 12.21 -1.76 5.13
CA MET A 14 12.67 -2.99 4.52
C MET A 14 13.72 -2.77 3.43
N ASN A 15 14.11 -1.52 3.19
CA ASN A 15 15.06 -1.16 2.15
C ASN A 15 14.60 -1.60 0.75
N ILE A 16 13.32 -1.48 0.49
CA ILE A 16 12.76 -1.84 -0.80
C ILE A 16 12.71 -0.58 -1.66
N SER A 17 13.21 -0.69 -2.90
CA SER A 17 13.22 0.43 -3.83
C SER A 17 11.80 0.72 -4.34
N GLN A 18 11.42 1.99 -4.36
CA GLN A 18 10.13 2.39 -4.92
C GLN A 18 10.06 2.09 -6.42
N ILE A 19 11.19 2.25 -7.13
CA ILE A 19 11.26 1.94 -8.55
C ILE A 19 11.06 0.45 -8.78
N ASP A 20 11.65 -0.38 -7.95
CA ASP A 20 11.48 -1.82 -8.03
C ASP A 20 10.02 -2.21 -7.80
N LEU A 21 9.39 -1.57 -6.82
CA LEU A 21 7.97 -1.80 -6.54
C LEU A 21 7.11 -1.40 -7.74
N CYS A 22 7.43 -0.29 -8.39
CA CYS A 22 6.72 0.12 -9.60
C CYS A 22 6.84 -0.93 -10.71
N ALA A 23 8.04 -1.46 -10.90
CA ALA A 23 8.27 -2.48 -11.93
C ALA A 23 7.46 -3.75 -11.63
N ARG A 24 7.36 -4.14 -10.37
CA ARG A 24 6.65 -5.35 -9.99
C ARG A 24 5.14 -5.21 -10.05
N THR A 25 4.64 -4.01 -9.82
CA THR A 25 3.20 -3.76 -9.78
C THR A 25 2.66 -3.20 -11.09
N ASN A 26 3.55 -2.82 -12.00
CA ASN A 26 3.17 -2.17 -13.24
C ASN A 26 2.43 -0.84 -13.02
N ILE A 27 2.69 -0.20 -11.89
CA ILE A 27 2.15 1.12 -11.59
C ILE A 27 3.20 2.15 -11.98
N ALA A 28 2.77 3.19 -12.70
CA ALA A 28 3.68 4.24 -13.15
C ALA A 28 4.35 4.91 -11.94
N PRO A 29 5.66 5.24 -12.04
CA PRO A 29 6.36 5.88 -10.93
C PRO A 29 5.71 7.16 -10.42
N SER A 30 5.15 7.98 -11.29
CA SER A 30 4.48 9.20 -10.87
C SER A 30 3.24 8.89 -10.03
N LYS A 31 2.48 7.89 -10.44
CA LYS A 31 1.30 7.48 -9.68
C LYS A 31 1.69 6.86 -8.34
N MET A 32 2.71 6.03 -8.35
CA MET A 32 3.21 5.41 -7.13
C MET A 32 3.65 6.46 -6.13
N ASN A 33 4.43 7.44 -6.60
CA ASN A 33 4.91 8.51 -5.73
C ASN A 33 3.76 9.28 -5.08
N LEU A 34 2.77 9.67 -5.89
CA LEU A 34 1.61 10.39 -5.37
C LEU A 34 0.84 9.56 -4.35
N SER A 35 0.67 8.28 -4.63
CA SER A 35 -0.08 7.38 -3.74
C SER A 35 0.63 7.18 -2.41
N LEU A 36 1.95 6.97 -2.46
CA LEU A 36 2.72 6.73 -1.25
C LEU A 36 2.86 7.98 -0.39
N ASN A 37 2.75 9.15 -1.00
CA ASN A 37 2.80 10.41 -0.26
C ASN A 37 1.43 10.89 0.19
N GLY A 38 0.40 10.09 -0.02
CA GLY A 38 -0.94 10.40 0.45
C GLY A 38 -1.68 11.41 -0.40
N LYS A 39 -1.17 11.71 -1.60
CA LYS A 39 -1.78 12.71 -2.49
C LYS A 39 -2.71 12.08 -3.53
N ARG A 40 -2.76 10.77 -3.59
CA ARG A 40 -3.61 10.04 -4.49
C ARG A 40 -4.08 8.79 -3.78
N ARG A 41 -5.33 8.43 -3.95
CA ARG A 41 -5.85 7.19 -3.37
C ARG A 41 -5.50 6.02 -4.28
N LEU A 42 -5.07 4.93 -3.66
CA LEU A 42 -4.87 3.68 -4.37
C LEU A 42 -6.23 3.03 -4.62
N THR A 43 -6.39 2.46 -5.80
CA THR A 43 -7.54 1.58 -6.03
C THR A 43 -7.26 0.23 -5.35
N PHE A 44 -8.29 -0.57 -5.13
CA PHE A 44 -8.08 -1.87 -4.50
C PHE A 44 -7.18 -2.78 -5.34
N PRO A 45 -7.38 -2.88 -6.66
CA PRO A 45 -6.45 -3.68 -7.48
C PRO A 45 -4.99 -3.22 -7.39
N GLU A 46 -4.77 -1.90 -7.33
CA GLU A 46 -3.41 -1.37 -7.16
C GLU A 46 -2.83 -1.77 -5.81
N TYR A 47 -3.63 -1.64 -4.76
CA TYR A 47 -3.22 -2.03 -3.43
C TYR A 47 -2.91 -3.52 -3.36
N GLN A 48 -3.75 -4.33 -3.96
CA GLN A 48 -3.56 -5.77 -4.00
C GLN A 48 -2.25 -6.13 -4.70
N ALA A 49 -1.97 -5.47 -5.82
CA ALA A 49 -0.72 -5.71 -6.55
C ALA A 49 0.49 -5.35 -5.71
N ILE A 50 0.41 -4.24 -4.96
CA ILE A 50 1.49 -3.83 -4.07
C ILE A 50 1.73 -4.88 -2.99
N CYS A 51 0.67 -5.34 -2.36
CA CYS A 51 0.79 -6.37 -1.33
C CYS A 51 1.40 -7.64 -1.88
N TRP A 52 0.99 -8.05 -3.07
CA TRP A 52 1.57 -9.22 -3.75
C TRP A 52 3.07 -9.03 -3.99
N ALA A 53 3.44 -7.85 -4.48
CA ALA A 53 4.85 -7.57 -4.76
C ALA A 53 5.69 -7.58 -3.49
N LEU A 54 5.10 -7.19 -2.38
CA LEU A 54 5.80 -7.17 -1.09
C LEU A 54 5.73 -8.52 -0.37
N GLY A 55 4.93 -9.44 -0.87
CA GLY A 55 4.79 -10.75 -0.24
C GLY A 55 4.00 -10.72 1.06
N VAL A 56 3.07 -9.78 1.19
CA VAL A 56 2.26 -9.64 2.39
C VAL A 56 0.78 -9.77 2.04
N GLY A 57 -0.04 -10.02 3.05
CA GLY A 57 -1.48 -10.08 2.85
C GLY A 57 -2.09 -8.70 2.69
N VAL A 58 -3.28 -8.65 2.09
CA VAL A 58 -3.95 -7.38 1.84
C VAL A 58 -4.37 -6.67 3.13
N ASP A 59 -4.40 -7.38 4.24
CA ASP A 59 -4.73 -6.79 5.54
C ASP A 59 -3.53 -6.18 6.26
N LYS A 60 -2.34 -6.32 5.69
CA LYS A 60 -1.11 -5.87 6.33
C LYS A 60 -1.14 -4.40 6.72
N PHE A 61 -1.66 -3.56 5.83
CA PHE A 61 -1.66 -2.11 6.04
C PHE A 61 -3.00 -1.56 6.45
N LEU A 62 -4.01 -2.42 6.54
CA LEU A 62 -5.34 -1.99 6.96
C LEU A 62 -5.42 -2.02 8.48
N GLU A 63 -6.02 -1.00 9.04
CA GLU A 63 -6.25 -0.99 10.47
C GLU A 63 -7.45 -1.87 10.78
N PRO A 64 -7.34 -2.76 11.76
CA PRO A 64 -8.48 -3.57 12.13
C PRO A 64 -9.58 -2.68 12.71
N ARG A 65 -10.80 -2.95 12.30
CA ARG A 65 -11.92 -2.23 12.86
C ARG A 65 -12.22 -2.79 14.24
N PRO A 66 -12.57 -1.94 15.20
CA PRO A 66 -12.99 -2.42 16.50
C PRO A 66 -14.19 -3.35 16.35
N LEU A 67 -14.18 -4.41 17.09
CA LEU A 67 -15.25 -5.40 17.01
C LEU A 67 -16.60 -4.82 17.40
N GLU A 68 -16.60 -3.92 18.36
CA GLU A 68 -17.83 -3.30 18.79
C GLU A 68 -18.50 -2.54 17.67
N THR A 69 -17.73 -2.05 16.71
CA THR A 69 -18.32 -1.42 15.54
C THR A 69 -19.07 -2.43 14.71
N ALA A 70 -18.54 -3.62 14.63
CA ALA A 70 -19.17 -4.67 13.86
C ALA A 70 -20.34 -5.27 14.60
N SER A 71 -20.26 -5.30 15.91
CA SER A 71 -21.32 -5.91 16.72
C SER A 71 -22.42 -4.96 17.07
N ALA A 72 -22.16 -3.71 16.96
CA ALA A 72 -23.15 -2.69 17.31
C ALA A 72 -24.36 -2.73 16.41
#